data_3488aa5fb3c6ec13439f3c3f55de5522
#
_entry.id   3488aa5fb3c6ec13439f3c3f55de5522
#
_cell.length_a   1.000
_cell.length_b   1.000
_cell.length_c   1.000
_cell.angle_alpha   90.00
_cell.angle_beta   90.00
_cell.angle_gamma   90.00
#
_symmetry.space_group_name_H-M   'P 1'
#
loop_
_entity.id
_entity.type
_entity.pdbx_description
1 polymer ?
#
loop_
_entity_poly.entity_id
_entity_poly.type
_entity_poly.pdbx_seq_one_letter_code
_entity_poly.pdbx_strand_id
1 'polypeptide(L)'
;MRYDLVFEGGGAKGIALVGAYEVLAEQGHSFGRLLGTSAGAITAAFLAAGYSSGEMMAVLTERDAAGAPVFASFMGEPPPFTAQEVGQGAFRRLLGGVDLTFIPGFVEDPLKDQLTAAIARGGLTRNFLALVERGGWYSAHSFLAWLRAKMDAGTYNGQPRRFSAMTLAQFYTATGVDVAFCATDTTGGRQLVLNHRTAPACPLVYAVRMSMSIPLLWDEVIWRQDWGPYQSRDITGHTIVDGGVLSNFPLELFVSDAPFVTAVMGPKQNNPVLGLLLDDAAPVPSPRGLLARVTITPGDLSTVQRLRGLVNTMLGARDRQVMEAFADLVVALPAGGYGTVEFDMSEPRRNALLDAARAAMRAYLAAHPPLPAASGLAAPAAPGVKNLADTLATRLLTPPAP
;
A
#
# COMPACT_ATOMS: atom_id res chain seq x y z
N MET A 1 8.88 -3.21 25.46
CA MET A 1 9.49 -4.17 24.53
C MET A 1 9.63 -3.50 23.17
N ARG A 2 10.61 -3.90 22.33
CA ARG A 2 10.78 -3.33 20.99
C ARG A 2 10.44 -4.41 19.96
N TYR A 3 9.47 -4.17 19.09
CA TYR A 3 8.98 -5.13 18.09
C TYR A 3 9.45 -4.77 16.68
N ASP A 4 9.77 -5.77 15.87
CA ASP A 4 9.82 -5.63 14.42
C ASP A 4 8.39 -5.76 13.89
N LEU A 5 7.85 -4.70 13.27
CA LEU A 5 6.43 -4.60 12.92
C LEU A 5 6.17 -4.83 11.44
N VAL A 6 5.19 -5.68 11.13
CA VAL A 6 4.66 -5.87 9.77
C VAL A 6 3.23 -5.36 9.71
N PHE A 7 2.96 -4.46 8.75
CA PHE A 7 1.66 -3.85 8.52
C PHE A 7 1.09 -4.34 7.20
N GLU A 8 -0.07 -4.98 7.29
CA GLU A 8 -0.82 -5.42 6.10
C GLU A 8 -1.34 -4.23 5.28
N GLY A 9 -1.58 -4.47 3.98
CA GLY A 9 -2.32 -3.57 3.12
C GLY A 9 -3.84 -3.66 3.34
N GLY A 10 -4.55 -2.54 3.19
CA GLY A 10 -6.01 -2.57 3.41
C GLY A 10 -6.76 -1.32 2.97
N GLY A 11 -6.11 -0.41 2.26
CA GLY A 11 -6.72 0.84 1.80
C GLY A 11 -7.33 1.64 2.96
N ALA A 12 -8.62 2.00 2.85
CA ALA A 12 -9.32 2.79 3.85
C ALA A 12 -9.39 2.12 5.23
N LYS A 13 -9.32 0.78 5.30
CA LYS A 13 -9.29 0.01 6.56
C LYS A 13 -7.97 0.18 7.32
N GLY A 14 -6.91 0.68 6.66
CA GLY A 14 -5.58 0.86 7.26
C GLY A 14 -5.56 1.75 8.51
N ILE A 15 -6.59 2.54 8.76
CA ILE A 15 -6.72 3.31 10.00
C ILE A 15 -6.75 2.40 11.24
N ALA A 16 -7.21 1.15 11.12
CA ALA A 16 -7.17 0.15 12.18
C ALA A 16 -5.74 -0.16 12.63
N LEU A 17 -4.77 -0.15 11.71
CA LEU A 17 -3.34 -0.35 12.01
C LEU A 17 -2.81 0.72 12.96
N VAL A 18 -3.24 1.98 12.76
CA VAL A 18 -2.87 3.10 13.63
C VAL A 18 -3.50 2.95 15.01
N GLY A 19 -4.78 2.53 15.09
CA GLY A 19 -5.46 2.25 16.35
C GLY A 19 -4.80 1.11 17.15
N ALA A 20 -4.35 0.06 16.47
CA ALA A 20 -3.60 -1.02 17.11
C ALA A 20 -2.21 -0.56 17.59
N TYR A 21 -1.48 0.20 16.76
CA TYR A 21 -0.19 0.77 17.15
C TYR A 21 -0.29 1.75 18.33
N GLU A 22 -1.36 2.54 18.41
CA GLU A 22 -1.62 3.43 19.54
C GLU A 22 -1.61 2.66 20.86
N VAL A 23 -2.32 1.53 20.95
CA VAL A 23 -2.32 0.67 22.15
C VAL A 23 -0.94 0.11 22.46
N LEU A 24 -0.18 -0.29 21.42
CA LEU A 24 1.19 -0.77 21.59
C LEU A 24 2.07 0.30 22.23
N ALA A 25 1.97 1.54 21.74
CA ALA A 25 2.73 2.69 22.25
C ALA A 25 2.28 3.11 23.66
N GLU A 26 0.97 3.14 23.95
CA GLU A 26 0.42 3.41 25.29
C GLU A 26 0.93 2.45 26.36
N GLN A 27 1.19 1.20 26.01
CA GLN A 27 1.76 0.20 26.90
C GLN A 27 3.30 0.26 26.99
N GLY A 28 3.92 1.32 26.46
CA GLY A 28 5.37 1.54 26.54
C GLY A 28 6.18 0.66 25.60
N HIS A 29 5.57 0.09 24.58
CA HIS A 29 6.28 -0.64 23.55
C HIS A 29 6.73 0.29 22.42
N SER A 30 7.78 -0.11 21.70
CA SER A 30 8.34 0.64 20.57
C SER A 30 8.57 -0.28 19.36
N PHE A 31 8.91 0.30 18.22
CA PHE A 31 9.26 -0.49 17.03
C PHE A 31 10.79 -0.57 16.82
N GLY A 32 11.21 -1.67 16.20
CA GLY A 32 12.55 -1.88 15.65
C GLY A 32 12.55 -1.61 14.15
N ARG A 33 12.44 -2.69 13.35
CA ARG A 33 12.28 -2.60 11.90
C ARG A 33 10.80 -2.51 11.55
N LEU A 34 10.52 -1.88 10.40
CA LEU A 34 9.16 -1.70 9.89
C LEU A 34 9.05 -2.28 8.48
N LEU A 35 7.98 -3.01 8.22
CA LEU A 35 7.63 -3.53 6.90
C LEU A 35 6.16 -3.25 6.64
N GLY A 36 5.84 -2.66 5.51
CA GLY A 36 4.45 -2.33 5.19
C GLY A 36 4.12 -2.54 3.72
N THR A 37 2.86 -2.89 3.46
CA THR A 37 2.28 -3.01 2.13
C THR A 37 1.09 -2.06 2.03
N SER A 38 0.94 -1.32 0.93
CA SER A 38 -0.23 -0.45 0.67
C SER A 38 -0.51 0.53 1.82
N ALA A 39 -1.67 0.48 2.47
CA ALA A 39 -1.98 1.27 3.65
C ALA A 39 -0.98 1.04 4.80
N GLY A 40 -0.46 -0.18 4.94
CA GLY A 40 0.60 -0.50 5.88
C GLY A 40 1.93 0.20 5.54
N ALA A 41 2.23 0.41 4.25
CA ALA A 41 3.40 1.19 3.83
C ALA A 41 3.29 2.66 4.24
N ILE A 42 2.09 3.25 4.16
CA ILE A 42 1.82 4.61 4.63
C ILE A 42 2.05 4.69 6.15
N THR A 43 1.50 3.74 6.90
CA THR A 43 1.67 3.66 8.36
C THR A 43 3.15 3.51 8.74
N ALA A 44 3.87 2.60 8.09
CA ALA A 44 5.30 2.38 8.32
C ALA A 44 6.15 3.62 7.99
N ALA A 45 5.81 4.33 6.90
CA ALA A 45 6.51 5.56 6.50
C ALA A 45 6.32 6.68 7.53
N PHE A 46 5.11 6.88 8.05
CA PHE A 46 4.84 7.87 9.08
C PHE A 46 5.54 7.54 10.40
N LEU A 47 5.50 6.27 10.83
CA LEU A 47 6.25 5.85 12.02
C LEU A 47 7.75 6.08 11.85
N ALA A 48 8.32 5.71 10.70
CA ALA A 48 9.74 5.94 10.41
C ALA A 48 10.09 7.43 10.34
N ALA A 49 9.13 8.28 9.92
CA ALA A 49 9.27 9.75 9.96
C ALA A 49 9.03 10.36 11.34
N GLY A 50 8.84 9.53 12.39
CA GLY A 50 8.67 9.97 13.78
C GLY A 50 7.31 10.58 14.08
N TYR A 51 6.27 10.17 13.35
CA TYR A 51 4.89 10.52 13.70
C TYR A 51 4.44 9.73 14.93
N SER A 52 3.85 10.42 15.91
CA SER A 52 3.10 9.76 16.98
C SER A 52 1.78 9.19 16.46
N SER A 53 1.17 8.26 17.21
CA SER A 53 -0.15 7.74 16.88
C SER A 53 -1.21 8.83 16.76
N GLY A 54 -1.15 9.85 17.62
CA GLY A 54 -2.03 11.01 17.57
C GLY A 54 -1.85 11.86 16.31
N GLU A 55 -0.59 12.14 15.89
CA GLU A 55 -0.31 12.84 14.64
C GLU A 55 -0.79 12.02 13.43
N MET A 56 -0.55 10.70 13.41
CA MET A 56 -1.05 9.83 12.36
C MET A 56 -2.57 9.84 12.29
N MET A 57 -3.24 9.77 13.44
CA MET A 57 -4.69 9.85 13.51
C MET A 57 -5.23 11.17 12.96
N ALA A 58 -4.62 12.29 13.31
CA ALA A 58 -4.99 13.61 12.80
C ALA A 58 -4.84 13.67 11.26
N VAL A 59 -3.75 13.12 10.72
CA VAL A 59 -3.49 13.06 9.28
C VAL A 59 -4.52 12.18 8.56
N LEU A 60 -4.85 11.00 9.12
CA LEU A 60 -5.80 10.05 8.51
C LEU A 60 -7.26 10.51 8.60
N THR A 61 -7.58 11.42 9.52
CA THR A 61 -8.93 11.97 9.70
C THR A 61 -9.08 13.39 9.15
N GLU A 62 -8.06 13.89 8.45
CA GLU A 62 -8.04 15.23 7.89
C GLU A 62 -9.20 15.45 6.91
N ARG A 63 -9.78 16.66 6.99
CA ARG A 63 -10.85 17.10 6.10
C ARG A 63 -10.38 18.32 5.31
N ASP A 64 -10.85 18.42 4.09
CA ASP A 64 -10.63 19.59 3.24
C ASP A 64 -11.50 20.80 3.69
N ALA A 65 -11.36 21.91 2.99
CA ALA A 65 -12.12 23.13 3.28
C ALA A 65 -13.65 22.98 3.10
N ALA A 66 -14.09 21.97 2.35
CA ALA A 66 -15.51 21.63 2.15
C ALA A 66 -16.01 20.61 3.21
N GLY A 67 -15.15 20.16 4.13
CA GLY A 67 -15.47 19.18 5.16
C GLY A 67 -15.44 17.75 4.66
N ALA A 68 -15.01 17.47 3.44
CA ALA A 68 -14.84 16.11 2.90
C ALA A 68 -13.53 15.49 3.40
N PRO A 69 -13.48 14.15 3.60
CA PRO A 69 -12.24 13.48 3.94
C PRO A 69 -11.17 13.69 2.86
N VAL A 70 -9.96 14.12 3.23
CA VAL A 70 -8.86 14.32 2.27
C VAL A 70 -8.53 13.04 1.50
N PHE A 71 -8.65 11.90 2.14
CA PHE A 71 -8.46 10.59 1.50
C PHE A 71 -9.42 10.32 0.33
N ALA A 72 -10.64 10.88 0.35
CA ALA A 72 -11.57 10.78 -0.77
C ALA A 72 -11.05 11.49 -2.03
N SER A 73 -10.22 12.53 -1.87
CA SER A 73 -9.61 13.26 -2.99
C SER A 73 -8.54 12.45 -3.75
N PHE A 74 -8.05 11.35 -3.16
CA PHE A 74 -7.07 10.46 -3.83
C PHE A 74 -7.69 9.66 -4.98
N MET A 75 -9.02 9.59 -5.03
CA MET A 75 -9.78 9.09 -6.19
C MET A 75 -10.11 10.23 -7.16
N GLY A 76 -9.15 11.12 -7.40
CA GLY A 76 -9.33 12.27 -8.28
C GLY A 76 -9.28 11.90 -9.76
N GLU A 77 -9.84 12.79 -10.58
CA GLU A 77 -9.75 12.65 -12.04
C GLU A 77 -8.29 12.62 -12.51
N PRO A 78 -7.96 11.77 -13.49
CA PRO A 78 -6.64 11.77 -14.12
C PRO A 78 -6.34 13.16 -14.73
N PRO A 79 -5.06 13.60 -14.72
CA PRO A 79 -4.68 14.82 -15.41
C PRO A 79 -4.98 14.69 -16.92
N PRO A 80 -5.25 15.82 -17.61
CA PRO A 80 -5.46 15.81 -19.05
C PRO A 80 -4.34 15.09 -19.78
N PHE A 81 -4.70 14.39 -20.84
CA PHE A 81 -3.71 13.74 -21.70
C PHE A 81 -2.99 14.78 -22.56
N THR A 82 -1.70 14.63 -22.70
CA THR A 82 -0.91 15.42 -23.64
C THR A 82 -1.19 15.00 -25.08
N ALA A 83 -0.96 15.87 -26.04
CA ALA A 83 -1.10 15.55 -27.47
C ALA A 83 -0.24 14.34 -27.86
N GLN A 84 0.94 14.17 -27.24
CA GLN A 84 1.83 13.05 -27.48
C GLN A 84 1.24 11.73 -26.95
N GLU A 85 0.71 11.71 -25.71
CA GLU A 85 0.07 10.50 -25.15
C GLU A 85 -1.13 10.08 -25.99
N VAL A 86 -1.96 11.04 -26.41
CA VAL A 86 -3.11 10.79 -27.30
C VAL A 86 -2.63 10.28 -28.67
N GLY A 87 -1.57 10.87 -29.22
CA GLY A 87 -1.07 10.53 -30.57
C GLY A 87 -0.36 9.17 -30.68
N GLN A 88 0.22 8.70 -29.60
CA GLN A 88 1.03 7.46 -29.56
C GLN A 88 0.36 6.34 -28.76
N GLY A 89 -0.77 6.60 -28.11
CA GLY A 89 -1.44 5.68 -27.20
C GLY A 89 -2.02 4.42 -27.85
N ALA A 90 -2.23 3.39 -27.04
CA ALA A 90 -2.84 2.12 -27.45
C ALA A 90 -4.27 2.33 -27.97
N PHE A 91 -5.00 3.27 -27.39
CA PHE A 91 -6.35 3.62 -27.81
C PHE A 91 -6.39 4.13 -29.25
N ARG A 92 -5.43 4.96 -29.67
CA ARG A 92 -5.36 5.41 -31.07
C ARG A 92 -5.02 4.25 -32.03
N ARG A 93 -4.16 3.33 -31.61
CA ARG A 93 -3.84 2.11 -32.38
C ARG A 93 -5.05 1.21 -32.51
N LEU A 94 -5.84 1.07 -31.46
CA LEU A 94 -7.09 0.33 -31.47
C LEU A 94 -8.10 0.95 -32.45
N LEU A 95 -8.28 2.28 -32.40
CA LEU A 95 -9.15 3.00 -33.33
C LEU A 95 -8.63 2.95 -34.77
N GLY A 96 -7.31 2.95 -34.97
CA GLY A 96 -6.69 2.81 -36.30
C GLY A 96 -6.89 1.44 -36.94
N GLY A 97 -7.12 0.40 -36.13
CA GLY A 97 -7.44 -0.95 -36.58
C GLY A 97 -8.94 -1.20 -36.85
N VAL A 98 -9.81 -0.26 -36.45
CA VAL A 98 -11.25 -0.33 -36.75
C VAL A 98 -11.49 0.39 -38.07
N ASP A 99 -11.91 -0.37 -39.09
CA ASP A 99 -12.29 0.18 -40.38
C ASP A 99 -13.63 0.94 -40.23
N LEU A 100 -13.56 2.25 -40.09
CA LEU A 100 -14.73 3.12 -39.94
C LEU A 100 -15.32 3.57 -41.29
N THR A 101 -14.87 3.01 -42.41
CA THR A 101 -15.35 3.32 -43.76
C THR A 101 -16.84 2.98 -43.97
N PHE A 102 -17.46 2.23 -43.03
CA PHE A 102 -18.89 1.94 -43.05
C PHE A 102 -19.80 3.10 -42.63
N ILE A 103 -19.26 4.23 -42.14
CA ILE A 103 -20.04 5.41 -41.78
C ILE A 103 -19.98 6.42 -42.93
N PRO A 104 -21.08 6.69 -43.64
CA PRO A 104 -21.09 7.66 -44.72
C PRO A 104 -20.68 9.06 -44.26
N GLY A 105 -19.65 9.64 -44.87
CA GLY A 105 -19.14 11.00 -44.55
C GLY A 105 -17.94 11.05 -43.61
N PHE A 106 -17.30 9.95 -43.31
CA PHE A 106 -16.12 9.89 -42.44
C PHE A 106 -14.85 10.30 -43.20
N VAL A 107 -14.29 11.48 -42.89
CA VAL A 107 -13.00 11.97 -43.37
C VAL A 107 -11.94 11.58 -42.36
N GLU A 108 -10.95 10.78 -42.78
CA GLU A 108 -10.16 9.88 -41.92
C GLU A 108 -9.28 10.49 -40.81
N ASP A 109 -8.76 11.70 -40.90
CA ASP A 109 -7.78 12.14 -39.89
C ASP A 109 -8.22 13.26 -38.94
N PRO A 110 -8.82 14.38 -39.34
CA PRO A 110 -9.13 15.44 -38.42
C PRO A 110 -10.30 15.12 -37.46
N LEU A 111 -11.17 14.19 -37.85
CA LEU A 111 -12.30 13.77 -37.01
C LEU A 111 -11.86 12.78 -35.92
N LYS A 112 -10.90 11.89 -36.22
CA LYS A 112 -10.29 10.99 -35.23
C LYS A 112 -9.54 11.80 -34.15
N ASP A 113 -8.84 12.84 -34.55
CA ASP A 113 -8.14 13.72 -33.61
C ASP A 113 -9.11 14.58 -32.78
N GLN A 114 -10.18 15.09 -33.36
CA GLN A 114 -11.24 15.81 -32.63
C GLN A 114 -12.02 14.90 -31.69
N LEU A 115 -12.36 13.67 -32.09
CA LEU A 115 -13.04 12.67 -31.27
C LEU A 115 -12.17 12.27 -30.10
N THR A 116 -10.89 11.99 -30.34
CA THR A 116 -9.92 11.64 -29.31
C THR A 116 -9.70 12.77 -28.33
N ALA A 117 -9.61 14.01 -28.82
CA ALA A 117 -9.52 15.21 -27.98
C ALA A 117 -10.82 15.49 -27.19
N ALA A 118 -11.98 15.19 -27.73
CA ALA A 118 -13.26 15.31 -27.04
C ALA A 118 -13.41 14.23 -25.95
N ILE A 119 -13.01 13.00 -26.24
CA ILE A 119 -12.95 11.89 -25.29
C ILE A 119 -11.99 12.21 -24.13
N ALA A 120 -10.83 12.77 -24.42
CA ALA A 120 -9.84 13.14 -23.40
C ALA A 120 -10.29 14.29 -22.48
N ARG A 121 -11.30 15.09 -22.86
CA ARG A 121 -11.83 16.22 -22.07
C ARG A 121 -12.99 15.84 -21.15
N GLY A 122 -13.73 14.77 -21.44
CA GLY A 122 -14.86 14.33 -20.61
C GLY A 122 -14.40 13.53 -19.38
N GLY A 123 -14.98 13.75 -18.19
CA GLY A 123 -14.56 13.08 -16.95
C GLY A 123 -14.54 11.55 -17.05
N LEU A 124 -15.68 10.90 -17.32
CA LEU A 124 -15.77 9.43 -17.45
C LEU A 124 -14.89 8.87 -18.58
N THR A 125 -14.86 9.55 -19.72
CA THR A 125 -14.05 9.15 -20.88
C THR A 125 -12.56 9.33 -20.61
N ARG A 126 -12.17 10.34 -19.83
CA ARG A 126 -10.80 10.55 -19.39
C ARG A 126 -10.34 9.42 -18.44
N ASN A 127 -11.19 9.02 -17.49
CA ASN A 127 -10.89 7.91 -16.59
C ASN A 127 -10.75 6.59 -17.37
N PHE A 128 -11.62 6.34 -18.34
CA PHE A 128 -11.51 5.15 -19.21
C PHE A 128 -10.21 5.16 -20.02
N LEU A 129 -9.85 6.31 -20.59
CA LEU A 129 -8.59 6.45 -21.31
C LEU A 129 -7.38 6.27 -20.37
N ALA A 130 -7.44 6.77 -19.14
CA ALA A 130 -6.41 6.56 -18.14
C ALA A 130 -6.25 5.08 -17.77
N LEU A 131 -7.36 4.36 -17.63
CA LEU A 131 -7.33 2.91 -17.41
C LEU A 131 -6.60 2.17 -18.54
N VAL A 132 -6.86 2.56 -19.80
CA VAL A 132 -6.25 1.92 -20.98
C VAL A 132 -4.78 2.31 -21.16
N GLU A 133 -4.44 3.57 -20.94
CA GLU A 133 -3.10 4.12 -21.27
C GLU A 133 -2.15 4.16 -20.07
N ARG A 134 -2.67 4.32 -18.86
CA ARG A 134 -1.88 4.49 -17.63
C ARG A 134 -2.14 3.38 -16.60
N GLY A 135 -2.96 2.39 -16.94
CA GLY A 135 -3.25 1.22 -16.11
C GLY A 135 -4.15 1.48 -14.91
N GLY A 136 -4.69 2.71 -14.72
CA GLY A 136 -5.51 3.07 -13.57
C GLY A 136 -6.66 4.00 -13.88
N TRP A 137 -7.81 3.76 -13.23
CA TRP A 137 -9.00 4.60 -13.35
C TRP A 137 -8.82 5.99 -12.76
N TYR A 138 -8.06 6.09 -11.66
CA TYR A 138 -7.73 7.33 -10.96
C TYR A 138 -6.23 7.64 -11.05
N SER A 139 -5.90 8.92 -10.94
CA SER A 139 -4.52 9.34 -10.77
C SER A 139 -4.16 9.42 -9.28
N ALA A 140 -2.99 8.92 -8.91
CA ALA A 140 -2.45 9.13 -7.57
C ALA A 140 -1.68 10.45 -7.42
N HIS A 141 -1.86 11.41 -8.31
CA HIS A 141 -1.19 12.71 -8.21
C HIS A 141 -1.51 13.43 -6.90
N SER A 142 -2.80 13.48 -6.53
CA SER A 142 -3.25 14.09 -5.26
C SER A 142 -2.67 13.38 -4.04
N PHE A 143 -2.62 12.04 -4.06
CA PHE A 143 -1.97 11.26 -3.02
C PHE A 143 -0.49 11.61 -2.89
N LEU A 144 0.24 11.66 -3.99
CA LEU A 144 1.67 11.96 -3.98
C LEU A 144 1.96 13.37 -3.47
N ALA A 145 1.14 14.35 -3.87
CA ALA A 145 1.23 15.72 -3.37
C ALA A 145 0.97 15.81 -1.86
N TRP A 146 -0.08 15.13 -1.40
CA TRP A 146 -0.41 15.01 0.01
C TRP A 146 0.71 14.33 0.80
N LEU A 147 1.21 13.18 0.33
CA LEU A 147 2.29 12.45 1.01
C LEU A 147 3.54 13.32 1.15
N ARG A 148 3.93 14.06 0.11
CA ARG A 148 5.05 15.01 0.16
C ARG A 148 4.84 16.07 1.24
N ALA A 149 3.66 16.69 1.25
CA ALA A 149 3.34 17.70 2.26
C ALA A 149 3.43 17.12 3.68
N LYS A 150 2.95 15.88 3.90
CA LYS A 150 3.03 15.23 5.21
C LYS A 150 4.46 14.82 5.57
N MET A 151 5.26 14.33 4.64
CA MET A 151 6.67 14.00 4.90
C MET A 151 7.53 15.23 5.28
N ASP A 152 7.07 16.43 4.99
CA ASP A 152 7.74 17.69 5.36
C ASP A 152 7.06 18.41 6.55
N ALA A 153 5.88 17.96 6.99
CA ALA A 153 5.14 18.62 8.06
C ALA A 153 5.68 18.24 9.45
N GLY A 154 5.66 19.21 10.38
CA GLY A 154 6.07 19.00 11.79
C GLY A 154 7.57 18.85 11.98
N THR A 155 7.96 18.19 13.07
CA THR A 155 9.37 18.04 13.46
C THR A 155 9.77 16.59 13.71
N TYR A 156 11.03 16.29 13.48
CA TYR A 156 11.69 15.04 13.85
C TYR A 156 12.93 15.38 14.70
N ASN A 157 13.01 14.86 15.92
CA ASN A 157 14.08 15.18 16.86
C ASN A 157 14.33 16.69 17.04
N GLY A 158 13.25 17.48 17.10
CA GLY A 158 13.31 18.94 17.27
C GLY A 158 13.70 19.74 16.03
N GLN A 159 13.90 19.10 14.87
CA GLN A 159 14.20 19.74 13.58
C GLN A 159 13.01 19.59 12.63
N PRO A 160 12.74 20.57 11.74
CA PRO A 160 11.69 20.42 10.72
C PRO A 160 11.90 19.14 9.89
N ARG A 161 10.84 18.36 9.70
CA ARG A 161 10.86 17.25 8.75
C ARG A 161 11.09 17.82 7.35
N ARG A 162 11.94 17.16 6.55
CA ARG A 162 12.22 17.50 5.15
C ARG A 162 12.49 16.22 4.37
N PHE A 163 11.56 15.27 4.50
CA PHE A 163 11.78 13.90 4.02
C PHE A 163 11.23 13.68 2.61
N SER A 164 10.38 14.57 2.09
CA SER A 164 9.68 14.37 0.81
C SER A 164 10.60 14.25 -0.40
N ALA A 165 11.77 14.91 -0.37
CA ALA A 165 12.76 14.87 -1.44
C ALA A 165 13.85 13.82 -1.23
N MET A 166 13.86 13.10 -0.09
CA MET A 166 14.90 12.13 0.24
C MET A 166 14.72 10.84 -0.53
N THR A 167 15.85 10.23 -0.88
CA THR A 167 15.91 8.82 -1.30
C THR A 167 15.82 7.91 -0.08
N LEU A 168 15.58 6.61 -0.30
CA LEU A 168 15.52 5.62 0.79
C LEU A 168 16.82 5.58 1.60
N ALA A 169 17.97 5.70 0.95
CA ALA A 169 19.27 5.76 1.66
C ALA A 169 19.42 7.03 2.48
N GLN A 170 19.04 8.19 1.95
CA GLN A 170 19.08 9.47 2.68
C GLN A 170 18.12 9.45 3.87
N PHE A 171 16.92 8.92 3.69
CA PHE A 171 15.94 8.81 4.77
C PHE A 171 16.42 7.90 5.90
N TYR A 172 17.00 6.74 5.55
CA TYR A 172 17.64 5.87 6.54
C TYR A 172 18.78 6.57 7.29
N THR A 173 19.64 7.31 6.59
CA THR A 173 20.72 8.08 7.22
C THR A 173 20.19 9.15 8.19
N ALA A 174 19.09 9.81 7.82
CA ALA A 174 18.48 10.88 8.62
C ALA A 174 17.75 10.36 9.85
N THR A 175 17.10 9.19 9.76
CA THR A 175 16.23 8.68 10.84
C THR A 175 16.82 7.51 11.61
N GLY A 176 17.76 6.76 11.04
CA GLY A 176 18.25 5.49 11.59
C GLY A 176 17.21 4.37 11.59
N VAL A 177 16.02 4.59 11.03
CA VAL A 177 14.91 3.62 11.03
C VAL A 177 14.99 2.73 9.80
N ASP A 178 15.07 1.43 10.05
CA ASP A 178 15.04 0.41 9.00
C ASP A 178 13.59 0.14 8.57
N VAL A 179 13.17 0.79 7.51
CA VAL A 179 11.81 0.66 6.94
C VAL A 179 11.87 0.08 5.54
N ALA A 180 10.94 -0.81 5.24
CA ALA A 180 10.77 -1.45 3.94
C ALA A 180 9.31 -1.36 3.46
N PHE A 181 9.14 -1.20 2.15
CA PHE A 181 7.84 -1.13 1.49
C PHE A 181 7.75 -2.22 0.43
N CYS A 182 6.64 -2.99 0.44
CA CYS A 182 6.41 -4.01 -0.56
C CYS A 182 5.72 -3.42 -1.79
N ALA A 183 6.23 -3.74 -2.96
CA ALA A 183 5.64 -3.43 -4.26
C ALA A 183 5.77 -4.63 -5.19
N THR A 184 5.04 -4.66 -6.29
CA THR A 184 5.08 -5.74 -7.28
C THR A 184 5.59 -5.21 -8.61
N ASP A 185 6.66 -5.80 -9.12
CA ASP A 185 7.16 -5.62 -10.48
C ASP A 185 6.40 -6.57 -11.42
N THR A 186 5.38 -6.06 -12.12
CA THR A 186 4.55 -6.87 -13.03
C THR A 186 5.28 -7.22 -14.32
N THR A 187 6.26 -6.42 -14.73
CA THR A 187 7.12 -6.72 -15.89
C THR A 187 8.06 -7.87 -15.57
N GLY A 188 8.64 -7.89 -14.36
CA GLY A 188 9.57 -8.93 -13.92
C GLY A 188 8.89 -10.11 -13.19
N GLY A 189 7.59 -10.04 -12.91
CA GLY A 189 6.83 -11.10 -12.22
C GLY A 189 7.30 -11.39 -10.80
N ARG A 190 7.66 -10.37 -10.01
CA ARG A 190 8.29 -10.57 -8.69
C ARG A 190 7.89 -9.51 -7.68
N GLN A 191 8.01 -9.86 -6.40
CA GLN A 191 7.92 -8.90 -5.31
C GLN A 191 9.17 -8.03 -5.23
N LEU A 192 8.99 -6.74 -5.07
CA LEU A 192 10.03 -5.80 -4.68
C LEU A 192 9.86 -5.47 -3.19
N VAL A 193 10.98 -5.44 -2.49
CA VAL A 193 11.07 -4.94 -1.11
C VAL A 193 11.94 -3.69 -1.17
N LEU A 194 11.30 -2.53 -1.14
CA LEU A 194 11.93 -1.23 -1.35
C LEU A 194 12.44 -0.68 -0.01
N ASN A 195 13.75 -0.64 0.16
CA ASN A 195 14.43 -0.09 1.32
C ASN A 195 15.81 0.47 0.95
N HIS A 196 16.54 0.99 1.90
CA HIS A 196 17.84 1.61 1.70
C HIS A 196 18.94 0.64 1.17
N ARG A 197 18.72 -0.69 1.25
CA ARG A 197 19.66 -1.73 0.74
C ARG A 197 19.35 -2.12 -0.69
N THR A 198 18.07 -2.25 -1.00
CA THR A 198 17.62 -2.83 -2.29
C THR A 198 17.40 -1.77 -3.35
N ALA A 199 17.04 -0.55 -2.96
CA ALA A 199 16.71 0.56 -3.84
C ALA A 199 17.18 1.90 -3.25
N PRO A 200 18.48 2.08 -2.96
CA PRO A 200 19.00 3.23 -2.20
C PRO A 200 18.69 4.59 -2.82
N ALA A 201 18.68 4.69 -4.14
CA ALA A 201 18.43 5.93 -4.86
C ALA A 201 16.92 6.18 -5.16
N CYS A 202 16.05 5.21 -4.91
CA CYS A 202 14.61 5.39 -5.09
C CYS A 202 14.07 6.45 -4.10
N PRO A 203 13.29 7.45 -4.57
CA PRO A 203 12.70 8.44 -3.67
C PRO A 203 11.70 7.79 -2.70
N LEU A 204 11.77 8.15 -1.40
CA LEU A 204 10.89 7.65 -0.34
C LEU A 204 9.41 7.71 -0.74
N VAL A 205 8.96 8.86 -1.21
CA VAL A 205 7.53 9.07 -1.55
C VAL A 205 7.08 8.21 -2.72
N TYR A 206 7.99 7.88 -3.65
CA TYR A 206 7.67 6.97 -4.74
C TYR A 206 7.71 5.50 -4.32
N ALA A 207 8.55 5.12 -3.36
CA ALA A 207 8.51 3.78 -2.79
C ALA A 207 7.16 3.49 -2.11
N VAL A 208 6.64 4.45 -1.32
CA VAL A 208 5.29 4.36 -0.72
C VAL A 208 4.21 4.41 -1.81
N ARG A 209 4.37 5.28 -2.83
CA ARG A 209 3.44 5.40 -3.96
C ARG A 209 3.32 4.09 -4.75
N MET A 210 4.44 3.43 -5.03
CA MET A 210 4.45 2.12 -5.70
C MET A 210 3.71 1.07 -4.86
N SER A 211 3.98 1.04 -3.55
CA SER A 211 3.36 0.10 -2.62
C SER A 211 1.83 0.24 -2.52
N MET A 212 1.26 1.42 -2.82
CA MET A 212 -0.18 1.68 -2.73
C MET A 212 -0.89 1.71 -4.10
N SER A 213 -0.18 1.44 -5.20
CA SER A 213 -0.72 1.49 -6.56
C SER A 213 -1.55 0.27 -6.88
N ILE A 214 -2.74 0.14 -6.30
CA ILE A 214 -3.67 -0.98 -6.59
C ILE A 214 -3.97 -0.97 -8.10
N PRO A 215 -3.66 -2.06 -8.83
CA PRO A 215 -3.88 -2.15 -10.27
C PRO A 215 -5.31 -1.80 -10.65
N LEU A 216 -5.48 -1.16 -11.80
CA LEU A 216 -6.77 -0.74 -12.36
C LEU A 216 -7.48 0.36 -11.55
N LEU A 217 -7.13 0.58 -10.28
CA LEU A 217 -7.67 1.65 -9.45
C LEU A 217 -6.85 2.93 -9.61
N TRP A 218 -5.53 2.84 -9.38
CA TRP A 218 -4.59 3.94 -9.59
C TRP A 218 -3.63 3.65 -10.74
N ASP A 219 -3.19 4.72 -11.41
CA ASP A 219 -2.17 4.66 -12.44
C ASP A 219 -0.90 3.93 -11.93
N GLU A 220 -0.33 3.12 -12.80
CA GLU A 220 0.87 2.35 -12.52
C GLU A 220 2.10 3.27 -12.41
N VAL A 221 3.14 2.81 -11.74
CA VAL A 221 4.40 3.54 -11.65
C VAL A 221 5.44 2.86 -12.53
N ILE A 222 5.99 3.62 -13.46
CA ILE A 222 7.11 3.14 -14.29
C ILE A 222 8.41 3.45 -13.56
N TRP A 223 9.26 2.43 -13.35
CA TRP A 223 10.57 2.60 -12.74
C TRP A 223 11.47 3.49 -13.60
N ARG A 224 12.03 4.53 -13.00
CA ARG A 224 12.80 5.54 -13.70
C ARG A 224 14.29 5.27 -13.58
N GLN A 225 15.04 5.64 -14.60
CA GLN A 225 16.50 5.50 -14.64
C GLN A 225 17.19 6.26 -13.50
N ASP A 226 16.69 7.44 -13.13
CA ASP A 226 17.23 8.27 -12.04
C ASP A 226 17.03 7.67 -10.65
N TRP A 227 16.23 6.60 -10.49
CA TRP A 227 16.06 5.86 -9.23
C TRP A 227 17.10 4.75 -9.04
N GLY A 228 17.98 4.57 -10.06
CA GLY A 228 19.02 3.56 -10.04
C GLY A 228 18.51 2.12 -10.08
N PRO A 229 19.41 1.15 -9.93
CA PRO A 229 19.06 -0.27 -9.99
C PRO A 229 18.35 -0.75 -8.71
N TYR A 230 17.52 -1.77 -8.86
CA TYR A 230 17.00 -2.58 -7.76
C TYR A 230 17.89 -3.81 -7.54
N GLN A 231 18.52 -3.96 -6.37
CA GLN A 231 19.46 -5.06 -6.08
C GLN A 231 20.51 -5.28 -7.21
N SER A 232 21.12 -4.20 -7.66
CA SER A 232 22.10 -4.20 -8.78
C SER A 232 21.55 -4.60 -10.15
N ARG A 233 20.23 -4.77 -10.32
CA ARG A 233 19.57 -5.02 -11.61
C ARG A 233 18.96 -3.72 -12.12
N ASP A 234 19.22 -3.41 -13.38
CA ASP A 234 18.47 -2.36 -14.06
C ASP A 234 17.05 -2.84 -14.35
N ILE A 235 16.08 -2.11 -13.79
CA ILE A 235 14.64 -2.32 -14.00
C ILE A 235 13.99 -1.06 -14.58
N THR A 236 14.77 -0.22 -15.23
CA THR A 236 14.25 0.98 -15.90
C THR A 236 13.17 0.60 -16.91
N GLY A 237 12.03 1.29 -16.85
CA GLY A 237 10.87 0.99 -17.69
C GLY A 237 9.96 -0.14 -17.19
N HIS A 238 10.31 -0.85 -16.10
CA HIS A 238 9.40 -1.84 -15.52
C HIS A 238 8.19 -1.16 -14.90
N THR A 239 7.05 -1.82 -14.99
CA THR A 239 5.79 -1.42 -14.40
C THR A 239 5.68 -1.95 -12.97
N ILE A 240 5.49 -1.02 -12.02
CA ILE A 240 5.41 -1.34 -10.60
C ILE A 240 4.03 -0.98 -10.08
N VAL A 241 3.43 -1.91 -9.34
CA VAL A 241 2.10 -1.79 -8.74
C VAL A 241 2.13 -2.15 -7.26
N ASP A 242 0.97 -2.14 -6.59
CA ASP A 242 0.80 -2.49 -5.18
C ASP A 242 1.42 -3.85 -4.83
N GLY A 243 2.08 -3.90 -3.70
CA GLY A 243 2.72 -5.12 -3.21
C GLY A 243 1.76 -6.26 -2.92
N GLY A 244 0.54 -5.93 -2.56
CA GLY A 244 -0.51 -6.88 -2.26
C GLY A 244 -0.88 -7.80 -3.43
N VAL A 245 -0.54 -7.46 -4.67
CA VAL A 245 -0.73 -8.34 -5.84
C VAL A 245 -0.03 -9.70 -5.65
N LEU A 246 1.14 -9.73 -5.02
CA LEU A 246 1.88 -10.97 -4.72
C LEU A 246 1.85 -11.34 -3.25
N SER A 247 1.97 -10.37 -2.33
CA SER A 247 1.83 -10.58 -0.90
C SER A 247 1.46 -9.29 -0.19
N ASN A 248 0.29 -9.29 0.43
CA ASN A 248 -0.22 -8.15 1.17
C ASN A 248 0.31 -8.11 2.61
N PHE A 249 0.76 -9.26 3.13
CA PHE A 249 1.25 -9.42 4.50
C PHE A 249 2.49 -10.32 4.55
N PRO A 250 3.67 -9.85 4.09
CA PRO A 250 4.87 -10.68 3.97
C PRO A 250 5.63 -10.83 5.30
N LEU A 251 4.98 -11.32 6.34
CA LEU A 251 5.53 -11.52 7.68
C LEU A 251 6.74 -12.46 7.67
N GLU A 252 6.75 -13.44 6.77
CA GLU A 252 7.83 -14.39 6.58
C GLU A 252 9.18 -13.74 6.32
N LEU A 253 9.21 -12.51 5.77
CA LEU A 253 10.45 -11.79 5.53
C LEU A 253 11.17 -11.37 6.81
N PHE A 254 10.46 -11.22 7.93
CA PHE A 254 11.09 -10.99 9.23
C PHE A 254 11.38 -12.28 10.00
N VAL A 255 10.71 -13.37 9.67
CA VAL A 255 10.88 -14.67 10.34
C VAL A 255 11.99 -15.50 9.68
N SER A 256 12.14 -15.43 8.36
CA SER A 256 13.14 -16.19 7.59
C SER A 256 14.58 -15.78 7.91
N ASP A 257 15.48 -16.76 7.95
CA ASP A 257 16.94 -16.55 8.06
C ASP A 257 17.68 -16.90 6.77
N ALA A 258 16.95 -17.15 5.68
CA ALA A 258 17.55 -17.46 4.40
C ALA A 258 18.53 -16.35 3.97
N PRO A 259 19.73 -16.69 3.44
CA PRO A 259 20.74 -15.68 3.08
C PRO A 259 20.23 -14.59 2.13
N PHE A 260 19.38 -14.98 1.17
CA PHE A 260 18.78 -14.01 0.23
C PHE A 260 17.77 -13.07 0.91
N VAL A 261 17.04 -13.53 1.95
CA VAL A 261 16.17 -12.66 2.75
C VAL A 261 17.00 -11.71 3.59
N THR A 262 18.08 -12.20 4.20
CA THR A 262 19.02 -11.35 4.94
C THR A 262 19.68 -10.30 4.05
N ALA A 263 19.97 -10.60 2.79
CA ALA A 263 20.48 -9.62 1.82
C ALA A 263 19.48 -8.49 1.54
N VAL A 264 18.18 -8.80 1.56
CA VAL A 264 17.09 -7.85 1.32
C VAL A 264 16.73 -7.07 2.58
N MET A 265 16.51 -7.78 3.69
CA MET A 265 15.96 -7.23 4.94
C MET A 265 17.05 -6.80 5.94
N GLY A 266 18.32 -7.12 5.68
CA GLY A 266 19.40 -6.99 6.64
C GLY A 266 19.41 -8.09 7.71
N PRO A 267 20.41 -8.09 8.57
CA PRO A 267 20.55 -9.08 9.63
C PRO A 267 19.39 -8.99 10.62
N LYS A 268 18.95 -10.15 11.13
CA LYS A 268 17.94 -10.18 12.19
C LYS A 268 18.40 -9.40 13.40
N GLN A 269 17.46 -8.69 13.98
CA GLN A 269 17.60 -8.06 15.30
C GLN A 269 16.92 -8.97 16.33
N ASN A 270 17.36 -8.87 17.61
CA ASN A 270 16.75 -9.65 18.70
C ASN A 270 15.40 -9.04 19.16
N ASN A 271 14.62 -8.54 18.21
CA ASN A 271 13.28 -8.04 18.47
C ASN A 271 12.26 -9.13 18.14
N PRO A 272 11.20 -9.32 18.94
CA PRO A 272 10.08 -10.15 18.53
C PRO A 272 9.40 -9.53 17.30
N VAL A 273 8.97 -10.39 16.38
CA VAL A 273 8.18 -9.98 15.22
C VAL A 273 6.71 -9.88 15.63
N LEU A 274 6.03 -8.83 15.18
CA LEU A 274 4.59 -8.66 15.38
C LEU A 274 3.96 -8.15 14.09
N GLY A 275 3.02 -8.93 13.56
CA GLY A 275 2.23 -8.59 12.40
C GLY A 275 0.86 -8.02 12.77
N LEU A 276 0.45 -6.94 12.13
CA LEU A 276 -0.89 -6.35 12.24
C LEU A 276 -1.65 -6.67 10.95
N LEU A 277 -2.64 -7.55 11.04
CA LEU A 277 -3.42 -8.07 9.91
C LEU A 277 -4.87 -7.61 10.02
N LEU A 278 -5.47 -7.21 8.90
CA LEU A 278 -6.87 -6.79 8.80
C LEU A 278 -7.76 -8.00 8.50
N ASP A 279 -8.48 -8.50 9.50
CA ASP A 279 -9.31 -9.69 9.36
C ASP A 279 -10.71 -9.34 8.85
N ASP A 280 -10.93 -9.54 7.56
CA ASP A 280 -12.23 -9.32 6.90
C ASP A 280 -13.30 -10.36 7.33
N ALA A 281 -12.91 -11.47 7.92
CA ALA A 281 -13.84 -12.47 8.45
C ALA A 281 -14.33 -12.11 9.86
N ALA A 282 -13.58 -11.32 10.63
CA ALA A 282 -13.95 -10.87 11.95
C ALA A 282 -14.83 -9.62 11.85
N PRO A 283 -16.13 -9.70 12.25
CA PRO A 283 -17.02 -8.55 12.16
C PRO A 283 -16.62 -7.46 13.16
N VAL A 284 -16.72 -6.20 12.72
CA VAL A 284 -16.57 -5.04 13.61
C VAL A 284 -17.86 -4.86 14.39
N PRO A 285 -17.83 -4.80 15.75
CA PRO A 285 -18.99 -4.48 16.54
C PRO A 285 -19.51 -3.09 16.19
N SER A 286 -20.60 -3.00 15.45
CA SER A 286 -21.21 -1.73 15.06
C SER A 286 -22.42 -1.41 15.93
N PRO A 287 -22.65 -0.16 16.34
CA PRO A 287 -23.90 0.25 16.95
C PRO A 287 -25.07 -0.10 16.03
N ARG A 288 -26.16 -0.63 16.61
CA ARG A 288 -27.37 -0.99 15.86
C ARG A 288 -27.86 0.22 15.06
N GLY A 289 -27.98 0.06 13.72
CA GLY A 289 -28.55 1.08 12.82
C GLY A 289 -27.56 1.77 11.86
N LEU A 290 -26.27 1.51 11.93
CA LEU A 290 -25.30 2.03 10.94
C LEU A 290 -25.23 1.12 9.70
N LEU A 291 -26.27 1.13 8.87
CA LEU A 291 -26.19 0.60 7.52
C LEU A 291 -25.33 1.54 6.67
N ALA A 292 -24.38 1.00 5.89
CA ALA A 292 -23.64 1.75 4.91
C ALA A 292 -24.64 2.49 3.99
N ARG A 293 -24.53 3.81 3.87
CA ARG A 293 -25.26 4.55 2.85
C ARG A 293 -24.73 4.08 1.50
N VAL A 294 -25.56 3.36 0.77
CA VAL A 294 -25.28 3.03 -0.63
C VAL A 294 -25.43 4.32 -1.44
N THR A 295 -24.33 5.01 -1.65
CA THR A 295 -24.24 6.10 -2.62
C THR A 295 -23.78 5.47 -3.93
N ILE A 296 -24.64 5.48 -4.96
CA ILE A 296 -24.27 4.97 -6.29
C ILE A 296 -23.25 5.94 -6.89
N THR A 297 -22.01 5.49 -6.98
CA THR A 297 -20.90 6.23 -7.60
C THR A 297 -20.52 5.57 -8.94
N PRO A 298 -19.75 6.22 -9.82
CA PRO A 298 -19.18 5.58 -11.02
C PRO A 298 -18.42 4.27 -10.73
N GLY A 299 -18.00 4.07 -9.47
CA GLY A 299 -17.42 2.83 -8.97
C GLY A 299 -18.42 1.66 -8.85
N ASP A 300 -19.72 1.90 -8.96
CA ASP A 300 -20.77 0.87 -8.90
C ASP A 300 -21.05 0.20 -10.25
N LEU A 301 -20.35 0.60 -11.32
CA LEU A 301 -20.38 -0.12 -12.57
C LEU A 301 -19.96 -1.58 -12.35
N SER A 302 -20.74 -2.52 -12.84
CA SER A 302 -20.53 -3.96 -12.63
C SER A 302 -19.11 -4.43 -13.00
N THR A 303 -18.47 -3.79 -13.95
CA THR A 303 -17.08 -4.05 -14.36
C THR A 303 -16.09 -3.61 -13.28
N VAL A 304 -16.28 -2.43 -12.67
CA VAL A 304 -15.43 -1.94 -11.58
C VAL A 304 -15.60 -2.82 -10.34
N GLN A 305 -16.82 -3.26 -10.03
CA GLN A 305 -17.07 -4.20 -8.92
C GLN A 305 -16.43 -5.57 -9.16
N ARG A 306 -16.46 -6.08 -10.39
CA ARG A 306 -15.78 -7.33 -10.76
C ARG A 306 -14.25 -7.21 -10.63
N LEU A 307 -13.69 -6.10 -11.11
CA LEU A 307 -12.26 -5.81 -10.97
C LEU A 307 -11.85 -5.69 -9.48
N ARG A 308 -12.64 -4.99 -8.66
CA ARG A 308 -12.44 -4.94 -7.20
C ARG A 308 -12.51 -6.34 -6.58
N GLY A 309 -13.47 -7.17 -6.98
CA GLY A 309 -13.59 -8.56 -6.54
C GLY A 309 -12.36 -9.39 -6.88
N LEU A 310 -11.84 -9.28 -8.09
CA LEU A 310 -10.60 -9.94 -8.52
C LEU A 310 -9.40 -9.49 -7.70
N VAL A 311 -9.22 -8.18 -7.54
CA VAL A 311 -8.13 -7.60 -6.74
C VAL A 311 -8.21 -8.10 -5.30
N ASN A 312 -9.37 -8.01 -4.64
CA ASN A 312 -9.56 -8.48 -3.27
C ASN A 312 -9.30 -9.99 -3.14
N THR A 313 -9.68 -10.79 -4.13
CA THR A 313 -9.43 -12.24 -4.14
C THR A 313 -7.93 -12.53 -4.27
N MET A 314 -7.22 -11.80 -5.13
CA MET A 314 -5.76 -11.92 -5.28
C MET A 314 -5.04 -11.51 -3.98
N LEU A 315 -5.44 -10.40 -3.37
CA LEU A 315 -4.83 -9.85 -2.16
C LEU A 315 -5.03 -10.76 -0.93
N GLY A 316 -6.17 -11.46 -0.80
CA GLY A 316 -6.51 -12.22 0.42
C GLY A 316 -6.15 -13.71 0.42
N ALA A 317 -5.80 -14.31 -0.72
CA ALA A 317 -5.63 -15.77 -0.79
C ALA A 317 -4.37 -16.26 -0.06
N ARG A 318 -3.25 -15.52 -0.16
CA ARG A 318 -1.96 -15.88 0.46
C ARG A 318 -1.91 -15.52 1.94
N ASP A 319 -2.50 -14.42 2.32
CA ASP A 319 -2.36 -13.87 3.68
C ASP A 319 -2.97 -14.80 4.74
N ARG A 320 -4.00 -15.56 4.38
CA ARG A 320 -4.57 -16.60 5.25
C ARG A 320 -3.57 -17.71 5.60
N GLN A 321 -2.77 -18.16 4.63
CA GLN A 321 -1.74 -19.19 4.89
C GLN A 321 -0.64 -18.65 5.81
N VAL A 322 -0.24 -17.39 5.63
CA VAL A 322 0.73 -16.72 6.49
C VAL A 322 0.15 -16.56 7.90
N MET A 323 -1.09 -16.13 8.03
CA MET A 323 -1.78 -15.97 9.31
C MET A 323 -1.86 -17.29 10.08
N GLU A 324 -2.27 -18.38 9.43
CA GLU A 324 -2.35 -19.71 10.05
C GLU A 324 -0.97 -20.23 10.48
N ALA A 325 0.04 -20.00 9.64
CA ALA A 325 1.40 -20.45 9.90
C ALA A 325 2.11 -19.70 11.04
N PHE A 326 1.75 -18.47 11.26
CA PHE A 326 2.42 -17.56 12.21
C PHE A 326 1.43 -16.93 13.21
N ALA A 327 0.37 -17.65 13.59
CA ALA A 327 -0.72 -17.15 14.42
C ALA A 327 -0.27 -16.47 15.71
N ASP A 328 0.77 -16.98 16.38
CA ASP A 328 1.33 -16.41 17.61
C ASP A 328 2.05 -15.06 17.40
N LEU A 329 2.38 -14.73 16.15
CA LEU A 329 3.06 -13.47 15.77
C LEU A 329 2.11 -12.46 15.15
N VAL A 330 0.81 -12.76 15.08
CA VAL A 330 -0.17 -11.95 14.33
C VAL A 330 -1.28 -11.46 15.24
N VAL A 331 -1.55 -10.17 15.18
CA VAL A 331 -2.77 -9.57 15.73
C VAL A 331 -3.79 -9.44 14.60
N ALA A 332 -4.83 -10.25 14.61
CA ALA A 332 -5.96 -10.14 13.70
C ALA A 332 -6.87 -8.98 14.13
N LEU A 333 -6.91 -7.92 13.35
CA LEU A 333 -7.70 -6.71 13.60
C LEU A 333 -9.05 -6.83 12.88
N PRO A 334 -10.19 -6.84 13.58
CA PRO A 334 -11.49 -6.95 12.94
C PRO A 334 -11.72 -5.85 11.90
N ALA A 335 -12.07 -6.25 10.67
CA ALA A 335 -12.32 -5.35 9.55
C ALA A 335 -13.54 -5.77 8.71
N GLY A 336 -14.25 -6.82 9.13
CA GLY A 336 -15.43 -7.36 8.44
C GLY A 336 -16.53 -6.34 8.25
N GLY A 337 -17.02 -6.24 7.02
CA GLY A 337 -18.05 -5.27 6.63
C GLY A 337 -17.53 -3.90 6.21
N TYR A 338 -16.20 -3.69 6.12
CA TYR A 338 -15.57 -2.44 5.66
C TYR A 338 -14.92 -2.63 4.28
N GLY A 339 -15.11 -1.63 3.42
CA GLY A 339 -14.54 -1.65 2.07
C GLY A 339 -13.10 -1.13 2.01
N THR A 340 -12.26 -1.76 1.20
CA THR A 340 -10.87 -1.30 0.96
C THR A 340 -10.79 0.11 0.37
N VAL A 341 -11.82 0.54 -0.38
CA VAL A 341 -11.89 1.86 -1.02
C VAL A 341 -12.96 2.77 -0.41
N GLU A 342 -13.41 2.49 0.82
CA GLU A 342 -14.40 3.28 1.56
C GLU A 342 -13.74 4.50 2.23
N PHE A 343 -13.12 5.37 1.43
CA PHE A 343 -12.38 6.54 1.93
C PHE A 343 -13.28 7.65 2.47
N ASP A 344 -14.58 7.61 2.17
CA ASP A 344 -15.63 8.52 2.66
C ASP A 344 -16.36 8.01 3.91
N MET A 345 -15.76 7.04 4.58
CA MET A 345 -16.28 6.40 5.79
C MET A 345 -16.76 7.45 6.82
N SER A 346 -18.00 7.27 7.31
CA SER A 346 -18.57 8.16 8.33
C SER A 346 -17.78 8.07 9.64
N GLU A 347 -17.80 9.15 10.44
CA GLU A 347 -17.05 9.20 11.70
C GLU A 347 -17.45 8.10 12.68
N PRO A 348 -18.76 7.79 12.93
CA PRO A 348 -19.13 6.70 13.82
C PRO A 348 -18.62 5.34 13.33
N ARG A 349 -18.64 5.11 11.99
CA ARG A 349 -18.17 3.89 11.39
C ARG A 349 -16.65 3.75 11.52
N ARG A 350 -15.92 4.84 11.28
CA ARG A 350 -14.47 4.91 11.48
C ARG A 350 -14.08 4.65 12.95
N ASN A 351 -14.80 5.26 13.89
CA ASN A 351 -14.52 5.08 15.32
C ASN A 351 -14.79 3.62 15.75
N ALA A 352 -15.85 2.98 15.27
CA ALA A 352 -16.11 1.57 15.53
C ALA A 352 -14.95 0.66 15.04
N LEU A 353 -14.41 0.91 13.86
CA LEU A 353 -13.26 0.18 13.32
C LEU A 353 -12.01 0.37 14.21
N LEU A 354 -11.74 1.61 14.61
CA LEU A 354 -10.63 1.94 15.51
C LEU A 354 -10.75 1.25 16.87
N ASP A 355 -11.94 1.29 17.47
CA ASP A 355 -12.17 0.71 18.79
C ASP A 355 -12.06 -0.82 18.74
N ALA A 356 -12.51 -1.45 17.65
CA ALA A 356 -12.33 -2.89 17.45
C ALA A 356 -10.85 -3.26 17.33
N ALA A 357 -10.06 -2.48 16.59
CA ALA A 357 -8.62 -2.70 16.45
C ALA A 357 -7.88 -2.50 17.78
N ARG A 358 -8.21 -1.45 18.53
CA ARG A 358 -7.66 -1.22 19.89
C ARG A 358 -7.99 -2.36 20.84
N ALA A 359 -9.24 -2.86 20.81
CA ALA A 359 -9.66 -3.98 21.64
C ALA A 359 -8.91 -5.27 21.29
N ALA A 360 -8.75 -5.57 20.01
CA ALA A 360 -8.00 -6.73 19.54
C ALA A 360 -6.52 -6.67 20.00
N MET A 361 -5.88 -5.50 19.88
CA MET A 361 -4.50 -5.32 20.32
C MET A 361 -4.36 -5.47 21.84
N ARG A 362 -5.27 -4.90 22.63
CA ARG A 362 -5.27 -5.11 24.11
C ARG A 362 -5.43 -6.57 24.46
N ALA A 363 -6.33 -7.29 23.80
CA ALA A 363 -6.55 -8.71 24.04
C ALA A 363 -5.30 -9.55 23.70
N TYR A 364 -4.66 -9.24 22.58
CA TYR A 364 -3.41 -9.90 22.19
C TYR A 364 -2.31 -9.68 23.24
N LEU A 365 -2.05 -8.45 23.65
CA LEU A 365 -0.99 -8.14 24.63
C LEU A 365 -1.29 -8.75 26.01
N ALA A 366 -2.55 -8.86 26.40
CA ALA A 366 -2.94 -9.55 27.63
C ALA A 366 -2.70 -11.07 27.56
N ALA A 367 -2.92 -11.67 26.38
CA ALA A 367 -2.68 -13.10 26.16
C ALA A 367 -1.18 -13.43 25.97
N HIS A 368 -0.37 -12.47 25.52
CA HIS A 368 1.07 -12.62 25.26
C HIS A 368 1.88 -11.61 26.09
N PRO A 369 1.88 -11.72 27.42
CA PRO A 369 2.63 -10.79 28.26
C PRO A 369 4.13 -10.85 27.93
N PRO A 370 4.80 -9.70 27.94
CA PRO A 370 6.25 -9.66 27.71
C PRO A 370 6.98 -10.57 28.70
N LEU A 371 7.86 -11.41 28.18
CA LEU A 371 8.74 -12.19 29.05
C LEU A 371 9.61 -11.25 29.90
N PRO A 372 9.84 -11.58 31.18
CA PRO A 372 10.72 -10.78 32.03
C PRO A 372 12.10 -10.63 31.37
N ALA A 373 12.70 -9.43 31.45
CA ALA A 373 13.96 -9.06 30.81
C ALA A 373 15.19 -9.96 31.13
N ALA A 374 15.05 -10.90 32.05
CA ALA A 374 16.11 -11.87 32.43
C ALA A 374 16.32 -13.02 31.44
N SER A 375 15.43 -13.22 30.48
CA SER A 375 15.53 -14.31 29.48
C SER A 375 16.01 -13.81 28.11
N GLY A 376 16.90 -12.91 28.03
CA GLY A 376 17.66 -12.32 26.90
C GLY A 376 17.59 -12.87 25.45
N LEU A 377 16.62 -13.70 25.12
CA LEU A 377 16.40 -14.27 23.81
C LEU A 377 14.90 -14.28 23.55
N ALA A 378 14.44 -13.54 22.55
CA ALA A 378 13.19 -13.90 21.87
C ALA A 378 13.31 -15.37 21.53
N ALA A 379 12.34 -16.21 21.95
CA ALA A 379 12.39 -17.64 21.66
C ALA A 379 12.55 -17.81 20.14
N PRO A 380 13.56 -18.56 19.66
CA PRO A 380 13.70 -18.80 18.23
C PRO A 380 12.42 -19.47 17.73
N ALA A 381 11.91 -19.02 16.59
CA ALA A 381 10.77 -19.64 15.95
C ALA A 381 11.03 -21.16 15.85
N ALA A 382 10.02 -21.97 16.12
CA ALA A 382 10.16 -23.43 16.04
C ALA A 382 10.75 -23.84 14.67
N PRO A 383 11.60 -24.85 14.58
CA PRO A 383 12.28 -25.23 13.34
C PRO A 383 11.35 -25.40 12.13
N GLY A 384 10.14 -25.92 12.34
CA GLY A 384 9.12 -26.06 11.30
C GLY A 384 8.58 -24.73 10.78
N VAL A 385 8.41 -23.75 11.65
CA VAL A 385 7.95 -22.39 11.32
C VAL A 385 9.02 -21.66 10.49
N LYS A 386 10.29 -21.84 10.84
CA LYS A 386 11.42 -21.27 10.12
C LYS A 386 11.54 -21.82 8.69
N ASN A 387 11.50 -23.15 8.53
CA ASN A 387 11.56 -23.79 7.21
C ASN A 387 10.39 -23.36 6.31
N LEU A 388 9.22 -23.16 6.88
CA LEU A 388 8.07 -22.63 6.16
C LEU A 388 8.28 -21.18 5.75
N ALA A 389 8.80 -20.32 6.65
CA ALA A 389 9.15 -18.94 6.34
C ALA A 389 10.17 -18.86 5.19
N ASP A 390 11.22 -19.68 5.21
CA ASP A 390 12.22 -19.74 4.16
C ASP A 390 11.60 -20.16 2.82
N THR A 391 10.68 -21.12 2.82
CA THR A 391 9.97 -21.57 1.62
C THR A 391 9.07 -20.49 1.06
N LEU A 392 8.28 -19.82 1.91
CA LEU A 392 7.37 -18.75 1.50
C LEU A 392 8.13 -17.54 0.98
N ALA A 393 9.21 -17.13 1.66
CA ALA A 393 10.06 -16.04 1.25
C ALA A 393 10.77 -16.33 -0.08
N THR A 394 11.24 -17.57 -0.29
CA THR A 394 11.83 -18.00 -1.56
C THR A 394 10.85 -17.79 -2.72
N ARG A 395 9.64 -18.29 -2.57
CA ARG A 395 8.60 -18.13 -3.61
C ARG A 395 8.26 -16.66 -3.89
N LEU A 396 8.35 -15.81 -2.89
CA LEU A 396 8.00 -14.40 -3.00
C LEU A 396 9.07 -13.59 -3.74
N LEU A 397 10.34 -13.80 -3.38
CA LEU A 397 11.46 -13.00 -3.87
C LEU A 397 12.12 -13.55 -5.15
N THR A 398 11.86 -14.82 -5.49
CA THR A 398 12.41 -15.44 -6.71
C THR A 398 11.41 -15.28 -7.86
N PRO A 399 11.81 -14.66 -8.97
CA PRO A 399 10.93 -14.58 -10.14
C PRO A 399 10.56 -15.99 -10.62
N PRO A 400 9.38 -16.16 -11.25
CA PRO A 400 9.05 -17.42 -11.89
C PRO A 400 10.12 -17.78 -12.92
N ALA A 401 10.38 -19.08 -13.08
CA ALA A 401 11.27 -19.55 -14.14
C ALA A 401 10.73 -19.10 -15.50
N PRO A 402 11.60 -18.71 -16.45
CA PRO A 402 11.22 -18.22 -17.77
C PRO A 402 10.41 -19.25 -18.56
#